data_90bae535b9d6add09d400fe45a404cd3
#
_entry.id   90bae535b9d6add09d400fe45a404cd3
#
_cell.length_a   1.000
_cell.length_b   1.000
_cell.length_c   1.000
_cell.angle_alpha   90.00
_cell.angle_beta   90.00
_cell.angle_gamma   90.00
#
_symmetry.space_group_name_H-M   'P 1'
#
loop_
_entity.id
_entity.type
_entity.pdbx_description
1 polymer ?
#
loop_
_entity_poly.entity_id
_entity_poly.type
_entity_poly.pdbx_seq_one_letter_code
_entity_poly.pdbx_strand_id
1 'polypeptide(L)'
;TTDDLTHFYEFHHGKMRCGLTVVGWNLTDVNPGDGGFACIPGSHQAHYPTPPDVARLETNIGMVKQISAPAGSAVIFTEALTHGTLPWKGAQQRRSILYKYSPGPIASCERAVPADLGERLEEFTPQQQDLLRPPYSPRRFSLIEDTEG
;
A
#
# COMPACT_ATOMS: atom_id res chain seq x y z
N THR A 1 -2.09 -5.97 18.98
CA THR A 1 -2.87 -6.05 17.72
C THR A 1 -3.61 -4.74 17.60
N THR A 2 -3.08 -3.83 16.80
CA THR A 2 -3.82 -2.65 16.38
C THR A 2 -4.92 -3.14 15.46
N ASP A 3 -6.18 -2.81 15.76
CA ASP A 3 -7.32 -2.97 14.86
C ASP A 3 -7.14 -2.00 13.68
N ASP A 4 -6.09 -2.23 12.89
CA ASP A 4 -5.83 -1.42 11.71
C ASP A 4 -6.75 -1.90 10.59
N LEU A 5 -7.80 -1.13 10.36
CA LEU A 5 -8.81 -1.38 9.34
C LEU A 5 -8.24 -1.42 7.90
N THR A 6 -6.93 -1.21 7.74
CA THR A 6 -6.27 -1.19 6.43
C THR A 6 -5.50 -2.47 6.12
N HIS A 7 -5.20 -3.29 7.13
CA HIS A 7 -4.38 -4.51 7.03
C HIS A 7 -5.22 -5.79 7.01
N PHE A 8 -6.23 -5.89 6.14
CA PHE A 8 -7.02 -7.10 5.99
C PHE A 8 -6.99 -7.63 4.56
N TYR A 9 -7.14 -8.94 4.44
CA TYR A 9 -7.30 -9.67 3.18
C TYR A 9 -8.21 -10.88 3.47
N GLU A 10 -9.47 -10.79 3.08
CA GLU A 10 -10.51 -11.70 3.53
C GLU A 10 -11.41 -12.15 2.40
N PHE A 11 -11.88 -13.39 2.48
CA PHE A 11 -12.91 -13.91 1.61
C PHE A 11 -14.16 -14.23 2.41
N HIS A 12 -15.21 -13.45 2.21
CA HIS A 12 -16.50 -13.61 2.88
C HIS A 12 -17.67 -13.59 1.90
N HIS A 13 -18.60 -14.52 2.05
CA HIS A 13 -19.82 -14.60 1.25
C HIS A 13 -19.57 -14.55 -0.27
N GLY A 14 -18.57 -15.30 -0.75
CA GLY A 14 -18.21 -15.34 -2.16
C GLY A 14 -17.53 -14.10 -2.71
N LYS A 15 -17.15 -13.15 -1.85
CA LYS A 15 -16.49 -11.90 -2.23
C LYS A 15 -15.14 -11.75 -1.55
N MET A 16 -14.17 -11.31 -2.34
CA MET A 16 -12.85 -10.90 -1.86
C MET A 16 -12.92 -9.48 -1.32
N ARG A 17 -12.33 -9.25 -0.16
CA ARG A 17 -12.16 -7.93 0.45
C ARG A 17 -10.70 -7.73 0.77
N CYS A 18 -10.16 -6.60 0.39
CA CYS A 18 -8.78 -6.21 0.63
C CYS A 18 -8.75 -4.79 1.19
N GLY A 19 -7.92 -4.58 2.18
CA GLY A 19 -7.63 -3.25 2.70
C GLY A 19 -6.75 -2.45 1.74
N LEU A 20 -5.61 -1.96 2.22
CA LEU A 20 -4.65 -1.26 1.38
C LEU A 20 -3.99 -2.21 0.38
N THR A 21 -3.94 -1.76 -0.87
CA THR A 21 -3.11 -2.35 -1.94
C THR A 21 -2.01 -1.39 -2.29
N VAL A 22 -0.78 -1.88 -2.30
CA VAL A 22 0.41 -1.10 -2.62
C VAL A 22 0.91 -1.47 -4.01
N VAL A 23 1.26 -0.47 -4.79
CA VAL A 23 1.95 -0.63 -6.08
C VAL A 23 3.31 0.06 -5.94
N GLY A 24 4.36 -0.74 -5.90
CA GLY A 24 5.74 -0.28 -5.81
C GLY A 24 6.42 -0.33 -7.17
N TRP A 25 6.78 0.81 -7.73
CA TRP A 25 7.52 0.90 -8.98
C TRP A 25 9.02 0.94 -8.71
N ASN A 26 9.79 0.04 -9.30
CA ASN A 26 11.24 0.10 -9.28
C ASN A 26 11.73 1.09 -10.34
N LEU A 27 12.41 2.15 -9.92
CA LEU A 27 13.06 3.12 -10.82
C LEU A 27 14.51 2.74 -11.14
N THR A 28 15.06 1.80 -10.39
CA THR A 28 16.39 1.21 -10.58
C THR A 28 16.29 -0.30 -10.46
N ASP A 29 17.23 -1.03 -11.06
CA ASP A 29 17.30 -2.48 -10.96
C ASP A 29 17.48 -2.92 -9.51
N VAL A 30 16.85 -4.04 -9.16
CA VAL A 30 17.02 -4.76 -7.90
C VAL A 30 17.43 -6.20 -8.24
N ASN A 31 18.72 -6.50 -8.12
CA ASN A 31 19.25 -7.81 -8.44
C ASN A 31 19.17 -8.76 -7.24
N PRO A 32 19.25 -10.08 -7.46
CA PRO A 32 19.37 -11.03 -6.37
C PRO A 32 20.55 -10.71 -5.45
N GLY A 33 20.28 -10.62 -4.13
CA GLY A 33 21.28 -10.29 -3.13
C GLY A 33 21.46 -8.80 -2.83
N ASP A 34 20.92 -7.89 -3.63
CA ASP A 34 21.01 -6.45 -3.41
C ASP A 34 20.22 -5.98 -2.17
N GLY A 35 19.30 -6.78 -1.65
CA GLY A 35 18.40 -6.35 -0.57
C GLY A 35 17.13 -5.68 -1.11
N GLY A 36 16.63 -4.65 -0.44
CA GLY A 36 15.42 -3.96 -0.83
C GLY A 36 14.14 -4.67 -0.38
N PHE A 37 13.06 -4.58 -1.16
CA PHE A 37 11.77 -5.13 -0.77
C PHE A 37 11.84 -6.65 -0.58
N ALA A 38 11.30 -7.11 0.55
CA ALA A 38 11.20 -8.52 0.87
C ALA A 38 9.86 -8.80 1.56
N CYS A 39 9.39 -10.03 1.44
CA CYS A 39 8.13 -10.44 2.05
C CYS A 39 8.16 -11.92 2.45
N ILE A 40 7.16 -12.32 3.22
CA ILE A 40 6.82 -13.73 3.47
C ILE A 40 5.65 -14.07 2.55
N PRO A 41 5.86 -14.79 1.44
CA PRO A 41 4.80 -15.14 0.51
C PRO A 41 3.67 -15.90 1.20
N GLY A 42 2.42 -15.53 0.94
CA GLY A 42 1.23 -16.14 1.52
C GLY A 42 0.83 -15.62 2.91
N SER A 43 1.67 -14.84 3.58
CA SER A 43 1.38 -14.34 4.94
C SER A 43 0.16 -13.42 5.04
N HIS A 44 -0.29 -12.81 3.95
CA HIS A 44 -1.53 -12.02 3.89
C HIS A 44 -2.80 -12.86 4.18
N GLN A 45 -2.70 -14.19 4.12
CA GLN A 45 -3.78 -15.12 4.47
C GLN A 45 -3.60 -15.70 5.88
N ALA A 46 -2.51 -15.37 6.56
CA ALA A 46 -2.26 -15.84 7.91
C ALA A 46 -3.04 -14.97 8.92
N HIS A 47 -3.82 -15.62 9.77
CA HIS A 47 -4.55 -14.96 10.87
C HIS A 47 -3.73 -14.88 12.16
N TYR A 48 -2.43 -15.18 12.09
CA TYR A 48 -1.51 -15.14 13.23
C TYR A 48 -0.41 -14.11 12.97
N PRO A 49 0.04 -13.42 14.02
CA PRO A 49 1.16 -12.49 13.90
C PRO A 49 2.44 -13.24 13.53
N THR A 50 3.29 -12.59 12.73
CA THR A 50 4.62 -13.11 12.42
C THR A 50 5.43 -13.25 13.71
N PRO A 51 6.09 -14.39 13.97
CA PRO A 51 6.96 -14.55 15.12
C PRO A 51 8.00 -13.43 15.20
N PRO A 52 8.26 -12.86 16.39
CA PRO A 52 9.12 -11.69 16.53
C PRO A 52 10.56 -11.89 16.04
N ASP A 53 11.12 -13.07 16.20
CA ASP A 53 12.46 -13.44 15.73
C ASP A 53 12.53 -13.48 14.19
N VAL A 54 11.48 -13.96 13.53
CA VAL A 54 11.36 -13.93 12.07
C VAL A 54 11.18 -12.50 11.58
N ALA A 55 10.35 -11.72 12.26
CA ALA A 55 10.11 -10.31 11.91
C ALA A 55 11.39 -9.47 12.03
N ARG A 56 12.26 -9.77 13.01
CA ARG A 56 13.55 -9.12 13.19
C ARG A 56 14.69 -9.73 12.37
N LEU A 57 14.40 -10.74 11.55
CA LEU A 57 15.40 -11.49 10.76
C LEU A 57 16.47 -12.18 11.62
N GLU A 58 16.19 -12.46 12.89
CA GLU A 58 17.07 -13.20 13.80
C GLU A 58 17.09 -14.70 13.46
N THR A 59 15.94 -15.21 13.04
CA THR A 59 15.78 -16.60 12.58
C THR A 59 15.54 -16.63 11.08
N ASN A 60 16.51 -17.11 10.31
CA ASN A 60 16.35 -17.29 8.87
C ASN A 60 15.92 -18.74 8.56
N ILE A 61 14.61 -18.97 8.53
CA ILE A 61 14.03 -20.27 8.13
C ILE A 61 13.66 -20.31 6.63
N GLY A 62 14.21 -19.40 5.84
CA GLY A 62 13.98 -19.35 4.40
C GLY A 62 12.58 -18.87 3.98
N MET A 63 11.77 -18.36 4.90
CA MET A 63 10.43 -17.84 4.60
C MET A 63 10.48 -16.44 3.98
N VAL A 64 11.44 -15.62 4.38
CA VAL A 64 11.61 -14.27 3.86
C VAL A 64 12.23 -14.35 2.47
N LYS A 65 11.53 -13.79 1.48
CA LYS A 65 11.98 -13.74 0.09
C LYS A 65 12.24 -12.30 -0.33
N GLN A 66 13.45 -12.04 -0.81
CA GLN A 66 13.75 -10.81 -1.55
C GLN A 66 13.01 -10.82 -2.88
N ILE A 67 12.46 -9.70 -3.28
CA ILE A 67 11.82 -9.52 -4.59
C ILE A 67 12.77 -8.76 -5.49
N SER A 68 13.38 -9.49 -6.41
CA SER A 68 14.28 -8.92 -7.44
C SER A 68 13.49 -8.62 -8.69
N ALA A 69 13.69 -7.45 -9.28
CA ALA A 69 13.03 -7.05 -10.51
C ALA A 69 13.80 -5.90 -11.18
N PRO A 70 13.80 -5.81 -12.52
CA PRO A 70 14.46 -4.72 -13.24
C PRO A 70 13.72 -3.39 -13.05
N ALA A 71 14.41 -2.29 -13.38
CA ALA A 71 13.81 -0.96 -13.47
C ALA A 71 12.58 -0.98 -14.39
N GLY A 72 11.56 -0.20 -14.05
CA GLY A 72 10.27 -0.18 -14.76
C GLY A 72 9.28 -1.26 -14.32
N SER A 73 9.69 -2.21 -13.48
CA SER A 73 8.78 -3.22 -12.93
C SER A 73 7.91 -2.66 -11.81
N ALA A 74 6.68 -3.18 -11.72
CA ALA A 74 5.76 -2.93 -10.62
C ALA A 74 5.63 -4.18 -9.73
N VAL A 75 5.76 -3.99 -8.42
CA VAL A 75 5.44 -5.00 -7.40
C VAL A 75 4.11 -4.61 -6.77
N ILE A 76 3.11 -5.48 -6.86
CA ILE A 76 1.77 -5.24 -6.32
C ILE A 76 1.55 -6.19 -5.15
N PHE A 77 1.18 -5.63 -4.00
CA PHE A 77 0.92 -6.43 -2.80
C PHE A 77 -0.13 -5.77 -1.90
N THR A 78 -0.77 -6.57 -1.06
CA THR A 78 -1.66 -6.08 -0.01
C THR A 78 -0.85 -5.70 1.23
N GLU A 79 -1.25 -4.65 1.96
CA GLU A 79 -0.62 -4.27 3.22
C GLU A 79 -0.73 -5.36 4.31
N ALA A 80 -1.70 -6.28 4.17
CA ALA A 80 -1.81 -7.47 5.02
C ALA A 80 -0.65 -8.47 4.86
N LEU A 81 0.15 -8.35 3.79
CA LEU A 81 1.34 -9.18 3.57
C LEU A 81 2.43 -8.79 4.58
N THR A 82 3.01 -9.75 5.28
CA THR A 82 4.23 -9.50 6.05
C THR A 82 5.36 -9.13 5.09
N HIS A 83 5.79 -7.89 5.15
CA HIS A 83 6.80 -7.34 4.26
C HIS A 83 7.72 -6.34 4.98
N GLY A 84 8.81 -6.02 4.34
CA GLY A 84 9.77 -5.08 4.87
C GLY A 84 10.88 -4.78 3.86
N THR A 85 11.96 -4.18 4.36
CA THR A 85 13.11 -3.82 3.55
C THR A 85 14.37 -4.45 4.12
N LEU A 86 15.00 -5.32 3.35
CA LEU A 86 16.35 -5.82 3.67
C LEU A 86 17.38 -4.72 3.45
N PRO A 87 18.49 -4.72 4.22
CA PRO A 87 19.58 -3.79 4.02
C PRO A 87 20.06 -3.77 2.57
N TRP A 88 20.19 -2.58 2.01
CA TRP A 88 20.64 -2.39 0.63
C TRP A 88 22.14 -2.65 0.52
N LYS A 89 22.55 -3.47 -0.45
CA LYS A 89 23.92 -3.85 -0.73
C LYS A 89 24.31 -3.61 -2.20
N GLY A 90 23.35 -3.18 -3.03
CA GLY A 90 23.61 -2.88 -4.43
C GLY A 90 24.53 -1.69 -4.61
N ALA A 91 25.29 -1.67 -5.71
CA ALA A 91 26.28 -0.63 -5.99
C ALA A 91 25.67 0.76 -6.28
N GLN A 92 24.41 0.76 -6.77
CA GLN A 92 23.70 2.00 -7.10
C GLN A 92 22.67 2.37 -6.03
N GLN A 93 22.24 3.63 -6.01
CA GLN A 93 21.16 4.06 -5.12
C GLN A 93 19.84 3.38 -5.55
N ARG A 94 19.17 2.69 -4.60
CA ARG A 94 17.82 2.16 -4.82
C ARG A 94 16.81 3.32 -4.88
N ARG A 95 15.99 3.34 -5.91
CA ARG A 95 14.90 4.29 -6.07
C ARG A 95 13.59 3.56 -6.39
N SER A 96 12.55 3.87 -5.67
CA SER A 96 11.20 3.32 -5.91
C SER A 96 10.14 4.36 -5.58
N ILE A 97 8.99 4.23 -6.22
CA ILE A 97 7.78 5.00 -5.93
C ILE A 97 6.74 4.03 -5.39
N LEU A 98 6.08 4.38 -4.30
CA LEU A 98 5.03 3.59 -3.68
C LEU A 98 3.71 4.35 -3.76
N TYR A 99 2.73 3.76 -4.42
CA TYR A 99 1.34 4.22 -4.41
C TYR A 99 0.51 3.28 -3.54
N LYS A 100 -0.30 3.85 -2.64
CA LYS A 100 -1.22 3.09 -1.79
C LYS A 100 -2.64 3.40 -2.21
N TYR A 101 -3.41 2.35 -2.46
CA TYR A 101 -4.81 2.42 -2.85
C TYR A 101 -5.66 1.75 -1.78
N SER A 102 -6.79 2.36 -1.43
CA SER A 102 -7.74 1.80 -0.48
C SER A 102 -9.15 1.86 -1.04
N PRO A 103 -10.05 0.97 -0.61
CA PRO A 103 -11.47 1.19 -0.77
C PRO A 103 -11.90 2.53 -0.16
N GLY A 104 -12.75 3.29 -0.86
CA GLY A 104 -13.16 4.62 -0.42
C GLY A 104 -13.59 4.73 1.05
N PRO A 105 -14.40 3.78 1.60
CA PRO A 105 -14.87 3.86 2.99
C PRO A 105 -13.79 3.80 4.06
N ILE A 106 -12.61 3.26 3.76
CA ILE A 106 -11.51 3.10 4.74
C ILE A 106 -10.34 4.05 4.47
N ALA A 107 -10.49 4.91 3.51
CA ALA A 107 -9.44 5.87 3.21
C ALA A 107 -9.40 6.98 4.26
N SER A 108 -8.24 7.16 4.87
CA SER A 108 -7.99 8.09 5.98
C SER A 108 -7.13 9.29 5.58
N CYS A 109 -7.15 9.67 4.31
CA CYS A 109 -6.33 10.81 3.86
C CYS A 109 -7.05 12.13 4.16
N GLU A 110 -6.50 12.92 5.07
CA GLU A 110 -7.02 14.25 5.41
C GLU A 110 -6.75 15.27 4.30
N ARG A 111 -5.78 15.02 3.44
CA ARG A 111 -5.34 15.94 2.40
C ARG A 111 -5.68 15.42 1.00
N ALA A 112 -6.44 16.21 0.28
CA ALA A 112 -6.77 15.90 -1.10
C ALA A 112 -5.61 16.22 -2.04
N VAL A 113 -5.01 15.20 -2.69
CA VAL A 113 -3.97 15.37 -3.71
C VAL A 113 -4.36 16.39 -4.80
N PRO A 114 -5.61 16.47 -5.28
CA PRO A 114 -6.01 17.49 -6.25
C PRO A 114 -5.76 18.92 -5.80
N ALA A 115 -5.86 19.21 -4.50
CA ALA A 115 -5.58 20.56 -3.99
C ALA A 115 -4.11 20.97 -4.14
N ASP A 116 -3.20 20.02 -4.13
CA ASP A 116 -1.76 20.26 -4.29
C ASP A 116 -1.36 20.45 -5.76
N LEU A 117 -2.16 19.96 -6.69
CA LEU A 117 -1.91 20.04 -8.13
C LEU A 117 -2.43 21.35 -8.75
N GLY A 118 -3.45 21.99 -8.11
CA GLY A 118 -4.04 23.22 -8.64
C GLY A 118 -4.46 23.10 -10.11
N GLU A 119 -4.08 24.08 -10.93
CA GLU A 119 -4.39 24.10 -12.36
C GLU A 119 -3.81 22.91 -13.14
N ARG A 120 -2.76 22.29 -12.65
CA ARG A 120 -2.17 21.11 -13.29
C ARG A 120 -3.09 19.90 -13.32
N LEU A 121 -4.18 19.91 -12.56
CA LEU A 121 -5.17 18.84 -12.59
C LEU A 121 -5.82 18.68 -13.97
N GLU A 122 -5.91 19.77 -14.74
CA GLU A 122 -6.46 19.76 -16.09
C GLU A 122 -5.56 19.04 -17.12
N GLU A 123 -4.27 18.83 -16.81
CA GLU A 123 -3.34 18.09 -17.63
C GLU A 123 -3.61 16.58 -17.62
N PHE A 124 -4.43 16.09 -16.68
CA PHE A 124 -4.71 14.67 -16.46
C PHE A 124 -5.99 14.24 -17.18
N THR A 125 -5.99 12.99 -17.68
CA THR A 125 -7.19 12.38 -18.22
C THR A 125 -8.27 12.22 -17.16
N PRO A 126 -9.56 12.12 -17.53
CA PRO A 126 -10.64 11.88 -16.56
C PRO A 126 -10.38 10.68 -15.64
N GLN A 127 -9.84 9.58 -16.18
CA GLN A 127 -9.49 8.38 -15.39
C GLN A 127 -8.38 8.67 -14.38
N GLN A 128 -7.38 9.45 -14.74
CA GLN A 128 -6.31 9.85 -13.83
C GLN A 128 -6.85 10.78 -12.74
N GLN A 129 -7.72 11.72 -13.10
CA GLN A 129 -8.37 12.60 -12.14
C GLN A 129 -9.22 11.81 -11.13
N ASP A 130 -9.94 10.76 -11.59
CA ASP A 130 -10.71 9.89 -10.70
C ASP A 130 -9.82 9.15 -9.69
N LEU A 131 -8.62 8.71 -10.11
CA LEU A 131 -7.65 8.09 -9.21
C LEU A 131 -7.07 9.05 -8.17
N LEU A 132 -7.06 10.36 -8.48
CA LEU A 132 -6.56 11.41 -7.60
C LEU A 132 -7.65 11.98 -6.67
N ARG A 133 -8.92 11.61 -6.89
CA ARG A 133 -10.01 12.06 -6.01
C ARG A 133 -9.72 11.63 -4.58
N PRO A 134 -10.01 12.54 -3.60
CA PRO A 134 -9.89 12.15 -2.22
C PRO A 134 -10.86 10.98 -1.98
N PRO A 135 -10.36 9.96 -1.29
CA PRO A 135 -11.24 8.92 -0.83
C PRO A 135 -12.27 9.55 0.09
N TYR A 136 -13.45 9.00 0.12
CA TYR A 136 -14.61 9.37 0.92
C TYR A 136 -14.42 10.61 1.83
N SER A 137 -15.09 11.70 1.50
CA SER A 137 -15.17 12.85 2.39
C SER A 137 -15.99 12.46 3.63
N PRO A 138 -15.45 12.57 4.86
CA PRO A 138 -16.22 12.33 6.08
C PRO A 138 -17.28 13.41 6.35
N ARG A 139 -17.43 14.43 5.49
CA ARG A 139 -18.55 15.34 5.57
C ARG A 139 -19.82 14.55 5.26
N ARG A 140 -20.39 13.99 6.30
CA ARG A 140 -21.83 13.70 6.29
C ARG A 140 -22.51 15.01 5.94
N PHE A 141 -23.24 15.04 4.86
CA PHE A 141 -24.22 16.09 4.68
C PHE A 141 -25.09 16.04 5.93
N SER A 142 -25.12 17.13 6.69
CA SER A 142 -26.13 17.27 7.74
C SER A 142 -27.48 17.17 7.02
N LEU A 143 -28.24 16.13 7.31
CA LEU A 143 -29.62 16.01 6.83
C LEU A 143 -30.57 16.91 7.64
N ILE A 144 -30.03 17.64 8.59
CA ILE A 144 -30.70 18.66 9.36
C ILE A 144 -30.24 19.99 8.75
N GLU A 145 -31.03 20.59 7.91
CA GLU A 145 -30.93 21.98 7.62
C GLU A 145 -31.11 22.73 8.96
N ASP A 146 -30.08 23.44 9.37
CA ASP A 146 -30.24 24.40 10.46
C ASP A 146 -31.26 25.44 9.98
N THR A 147 -32.50 25.20 10.33
CA THR A 147 -33.56 26.21 10.26
C THR A 147 -33.30 27.22 11.38
N GLU A 148 -32.28 28.08 11.18
CA GLU A 148 -32.21 29.29 11.95
C GLU A 148 -33.13 30.34 11.29
N GLY A 149 -34.23 30.65 12.03
CA GLY A 149 -35.12 31.79 11.80
C GLY A 149 -34.49 33.09 12.30
#